data_00e4e7771837a394be138d1c1369aee7
#
_entry.id   00e4e7771837a394be138d1c1369aee7
#
_cell.length_a   1.000
_cell.length_b   1.000
_cell.length_c   1.000
_cell.angle_alpha   90.00
_cell.angle_beta   90.00
_cell.angle_gamma   90.00
#
_symmetry.space_group_name_H-M   'P 1'
#
loop_
_entity.id
_entity.type
_entity.pdbx_description
1 polymer ?
#
loop_
_entity_poly.entity_id
_entity_poly.type
_entity_poly.pdbx_seq_one_letter_code
_entity_poly.pdbx_strand_id
1 'polypeptide(L)'
;MKGEWEVCPRDDVAAQYAGIYVTLNPRGEIAMTRPTYEMLGEPKAFVLLFDRTNRRIGLQPAALTTRDAYPIKVSGRCGGKKLHAYRMIREYRIDLAATVKFPDADIDEDGILRLDLRTAQIPLRVKNHRSNRDRQMQSSG
;
A
#
# COMPACT_ATOMS: atom_id res chain seq x y z
N MET A 1 5.32 28.78 -13.15
CA MET A 1 6.14 28.58 -12.89
C MET A 1 6.89 27.53 -13.18
N LYS A 2 7.77 27.52 -13.73
CA LYS A 2 8.35 26.58 -14.15
C LYS A 2 9.18 25.91 -13.28
N GLY A 3 9.63 26.24 -12.33
CA GLY A 3 10.50 25.51 -11.46
C GLY A 3 9.82 24.52 -10.57
N GLU A 4 8.54 24.37 -10.73
CA GLU A 4 7.84 23.48 -9.83
C GLU A 4 7.66 22.09 -10.33
N TRP A 5 8.08 21.83 -11.53
CA TRP A 5 7.95 20.48 -12.06
C TRP A 5 9.05 19.60 -11.50
N GLU A 6 8.66 18.43 -11.03
CA GLU A 6 9.61 17.45 -10.55
C GLU A 6 9.40 16.16 -11.31
N VAL A 7 10.49 15.48 -11.60
CA VAL A 7 10.39 14.19 -12.25
C VAL A 7 10.11 13.14 -11.18
N CYS A 8 9.05 12.38 -11.38
CA CYS A 8 8.74 11.30 -10.47
C CYS A 8 9.57 10.09 -10.84
N PRO A 9 10.42 9.64 -9.96
CA PRO A 9 11.28 8.50 -10.31
C PRO A 9 10.43 7.25 -10.53
N ARG A 10 10.90 6.40 -11.39
CA ARG A 10 10.19 5.17 -11.67
C ARG A 10 10.86 3.97 -11.04
N ASP A 11 11.67 4.23 -10.04
CA ASP A 11 12.42 3.15 -9.40
C ASP A 11 11.51 2.06 -8.90
N ASP A 12 10.44 2.44 -8.22
CA ASP A 12 9.52 1.48 -7.69
C ASP A 12 8.81 0.73 -8.81
N VAL A 13 8.45 1.42 -9.86
CA VAL A 13 7.74 0.80 -10.96
C VAL A 13 8.67 -0.11 -11.73
N ALA A 14 9.86 0.37 -12.01
CA ALA A 14 10.81 -0.41 -12.77
C ALA A 14 11.18 -1.69 -12.03
N ALA A 15 11.35 -1.58 -10.76
CA ALA A 15 11.72 -2.73 -9.99
C ALA A 15 10.64 -3.77 -9.97
N GLN A 16 9.41 -3.34 -10.10
CA GLN A 16 8.32 -4.26 -10.08
C GLN A 16 7.91 -4.68 -11.44
N TYR A 17 8.55 -4.13 -12.47
CA TYR A 17 8.22 -4.52 -13.78
C TYR A 17 6.78 -4.49 -14.01
N ALA A 18 6.12 -3.50 -13.62
CA ALA A 18 4.72 -3.38 -13.77
C ALA A 18 3.94 -4.33 -12.87
N GLY A 19 4.60 -4.86 -11.92
CA GLY A 19 3.94 -5.69 -10.95
C GLY A 19 3.12 -4.88 -9.97
N ILE A 20 2.34 -5.57 -9.18
CA ILE A 20 1.52 -4.96 -8.15
C ILE A 20 2.40 -4.64 -6.95
N TYR A 21 2.29 -3.41 -6.46
CA TYR A 21 3.06 -3.02 -5.27
C TYR A 21 2.12 -2.33 -4.28
N VAL A 22 1.95 -2.96 -3.13
CA VAL A 22 1.04 -2.49 -2.09
C VAL A 22 1.71 -2.67 -0.74
N THR A 23 1.54 -1.69 0.15
CA THR A 23 2.08 -1.77 1.50
C THR A 23 0.98 -1.50 2.51
N LEU A 24 1.21 -1.96 3.73
CA LEU A 24 0.33 -1.70 4.86
C LEU A 24 1.21 -1.30 6.03
N ASN A 25 0.92 -0.18 6.67
CA ASN A 25 1.72 0.25 7.80
C ASN A 25 0.96 0.02 9.12
N PRO A 26 1.64 0.15 10.26
CA PRO A 26 0.99 -0.09 11.55
C PRO A 26 -0.16 0.85 11.87
N ARG A 27 -0.24 1.99 11.18
CA ARG A 27 -1.34 2.90 11.37
C ARG A 27 -2.57 2.50 10.57
N GLY A 28 -2.47 1.45 9.76
CA GLY A 28 -3.61 0.98 8.98
C GLY A 28 -3.75 1.63 7.62
N GLU A 29 -2.69 2.28 7.13
CA GLU A 29 -2.75 2.87 5.79
C GLU A 29 -2.33 1.82 4.77
N ILE A 30 -3.19 1.55 3.81
CA ILE A 30 -2.87 0.68 2.68
C ILE A 30 -2.51 1.59 1.53
N ALA A 31 -1.27 1.51 1.08
CA ALA A 31 -0.77 2.37 0.01
C ALA A 31 -0.41 1.55 -1.21
N MET A 32 -0.64 2.09 -2.39
CA MET A 32 -0.33 1.40 -3.63
C MET A 32 0.27 2.36 -4.62
N THR A 33 1.07 1.85 -5.53
CA THR A 33 1.66 2.66 -6.58
C THR A 33 0.59 3.01 -7.61
N ARG A 34 0.89 4.04 -8.41
CA ARG A 34 -0.05 4.43 -9.46
C ARG A 34 -0.32 3.29 -10.45
N PRO A 35 0.68 2.54 -10.93
CA PRO A 35 0.39 1.43 -11.82
C PRO A 35 -0.57 0.40 -11.22
N THR A 36 -0.42 0.12 -9.91
CA THR A 36 -1.34 -0.80 -9.24
C THR A 36 -2.75 -0.24 -9.25
N TYR A 37 -2.89 1.03 -8.95
CA TYR A 37 -4.19 1.69 -8.92
C TYR A 37 -4.83 1.68 -10.30
N GLU A 38 -4.04 1.91 -11.34
CA GLU A 38 -4.53 1.87 -12.72
C GLU A 38 -5.00 0.48 -13.09
N MET A 39 -4.29 -0.54 -12.65
CA MET A 39 -4.69 -1.92 -12.92
C MET A 39 -6.04 -2.25 -12.30
N LEU A 40 -6.40 -1.54 -11.23
CA LEU A 40 -7.68 -1.75 -10.57
C LEU A 40 -8.80 -0.91 -11.17
N GLY A 41 -8.52 -0.14 -12.22
CA GLY A 41 -9.53 0.65 -12.90
C GLY A 41 -9.75 2.01 -12.27
N GLU A 42 -8.82 2.45 -11.44
CA GLU A 42 -8.87 3.77 -10.81
C GLU A 42 -10.18 4.04 -10.06
N PRO A 43 -10.57 3.14 -9.17
CA PRO A 43 -11.83 3.32 -8.44
C PRO A 43 -11.74 4.49 -7.47
N LYS A 44 -12.88 5.03 -7.10
CA LYS A 44 -12.93 6.14 -6.14
C LYS A 44 -12.87 5.64 -4.71
N ALA A 45 -13.16 4.39 -4.48
CA ALA A 45 -13.19 3.82 -3.15
C ALA A 45 -13.01 2.30 -3.23
N PHE A 46 -12.84 1.68 -2.06
CA PHE A 46 -12.74 0.22 -1.98
C PHE A 46 -13.59 -0.27 -0.82
N VAL A 47 -14.25 -1.39 -1.02
CA VAL A 47 -14.84 -2.14 0.08
C VAL A 47 -13.74 -3.09 0.55
N LEU A 48 -13.50 -3.15 1.85
CA LEU A 48 -12.47 -4.01 2.40
C LEU A 48 -13.08 -5.33 2.84
N LEU A 49 -12.45 -6.41 2.43
CA LEU A 49 -12.89 -7.76 2.76
C LEU A 49 -11.78 -8.43 3.56
N PHE A 50 -12.15 -9.35 4.43
CA PHE A 50 -11.15 -10.06 5.21
C PHE A 50 -11.47 -11.55 5.27
N ASP A 51 -10.47 -12.37 4.93
CA ASP A 51 -10.57 -13.81 5.00
C ASP A 51 -9.87 -14.25 6.27
N ARG A 52 -10.63 -14.59 7.29
CA ARG A 52 -10.05 -14.96 8.59
C ARG A 52 -9.25 -16.25 8.53
N THR A 53 -9.71 -17.17 7.74
CA THR A 53 -9.05 -18.48 7.65
C THR A 53 -7.66 -18.38 7.07
N ASN A 54 -7.53 -17.63 5.97
CA ASN A 54 -6.27 -17.53 5.27
C ASN A 54 -5.53 -16.23 5.56
N ARG A 55 -6.06 -15.40 6.42
CA ARG A 55 -5.45 -14.12 6.79
C ARG A 55 -5.15 -13.27 5.56
N ARG A 56 -6.16 -13.03 4.74
CA ARG A 56 -6.02 -12.23 3.54
C ARG A 56 -6.96 -11.05 3.57
N ILE A 57 -6.47 -9.93 3.03
CA ILE A 57 -7.26 -8.71 2.88
C ILE A 57 -7.65 -8.60 1.42
N GLY A 58 -8.90 -8.28 1.15
CA GLY A 58 -9.36 -8.02 -0.21
C GLY A 58 -9.79 -6.58 -0.36
N LEU A 59 -9.37 -5.94 -1.44
CA LEU A 59 -9.80 -4.59 -1.77
C LEU A 59 -10.67 -4.67 -3.02
N GLN A 60 -11.96 -4.47 -2.86
CA GLN A 60 -12.91 -4.55 -3.96
C GLN A 60 -13.21 -3.15 -4.46
N PRO A 61 -12.92 -2.83 -5.71
CA PRO A 61 -13.19 -1.50 -6.26
C PRO A 61 -14.67 -1.15 -6.11
N ALA A 62 -14.93 0.09 -5.74
CA ALA A 62 -16.29 0.53 -5.47
C ALA A 62 -16.44 2.02 -5.74
N ALA A 63 -17.69 2.45 -5.85
CA ALA A 63 -18.00 3.87 -5.97
C ALA A 63 -17.99 4.50 -4.58
N LEU A 64 -17.81 5.80 -4.52
CA LEU A 64 -17.83 6.51 -3.24
C LEU A 64 -19.14 6.33 -2.50
N THR A 65 -20.22 6.13 -3.23
CA THR A 65 -21.54 5.97 -2.61
C THR A 65 -21.82 4.55 -2.15
N THR A 66 -20.91 3.63 -2.42
CA THR A 66 -21.09 2.26 -2.00
C THR A 66 -21.03 2.17 -0.47
N ARG A 67 -21.93 1.41 0.10
CA ARG A 67 -21.97 1.25 1.54
C ARG A 67 -20.68 0.63 2.04
N ASP A 68 -20.16 1.18 3.13
CA ASP A 68 -18.94 0.69 3.79
C ASP A 68 -17.67 0.83 2.94
N ALA A 69 -17.71 1.61 1.87
CA ALA A 69 -16.52 1.81 1.06
C ALA A 69 -15.60 2.83 1.69
N TYR A 70 -14.30 2.58 1.56
CA TYR A 70 -13.27 3.48 2.06
C TYR A 70 -12.76 4.34 0.91
N PRO A 71 -12.81 5.67 1.04
CA PRO A 71 -12.39 6.53 -0.06
C PRO A 71 -10.88 6.49 -0.27
N ILE A 72 -10.46 6.69 -1.51
CA ILE A 72 -9.06 6.73 -1.87
C ILE A 72 -8.54 8.13 -1.62
N LYS A 73 -7.28 8.22 -1.15
CA LYS A 73 -6.61 9.49 -0.94
C LYS A 73 -5.27 9.47 -1.67
N VAL A 74 -4.75 10.65 -1.96
CA VAL A 74 -3.45 10.77 -2.62
C VAL A 74 -2.35 10.37 -1.66
N SER A 75 -1.36 9.65 -2.15
CA SER A 75 -0.21 9.25 -1.37
C SER A 75 1.05 9.70 -2.09
N GLY A 76 1.73 10.67 -1.54
CA GLY A 76 2.95 11.20 -2.14
C GLY A 76 2.66 12.09 -3.34
N ARG A 77 3.68 12.35 -4.13
CA ARG A 77 3.59 13.29 -5.23
C ARG A 77 3.56 12.65 -6.60
N CYS A 78 3.73 11.35 -6.68
CA CYS A 78 3.89 10.67 -7.95
C CYS A 78 2.68 9.82 -8.34
N GLY A 79 1.52 10.17 -7.85
CA GLY A 79 0.29 9.50 -8.27
C GLY A 79 -0.06 8.25 -7.48
N GLY A 80 0.67 7.95 -6.43
CA GLY A 80 0.30 6.84 -5.56
C GLY A 80 -1.00 7.13 -4.84
N LYS A 81 -1.65 6.09 -4.36
CA LYS A 81 -2.92 6.20 -3.66
C LYS A 81 -2.87 5.41 -2.36
N LYS A 82 -3.70 5.82 -1.41
CA LYS A 82 -3.79 5.10 -0.15
C LYS A 82 -5.20 5.19 0.40
N LEU A 83 -5.49 4.32 1.34
CA LEU A 83 -6.73 4.40 2.09
C LEU A 83 -6.43 4.09 3.55
N HIS A 84 -7.31 4.56 4.43
CA HIS A 84 -7.10 4.42 5.86
C HIS A 84 -7.97 3.29 6.39
N ALA A 85 -7.35 2.15 6.64
CA ALA A 85 -8.04 0.93 7.05
C ALA A 85 -7.84 0.62 8.54
N TYR A 86 -7.68 1.65 9.35
CA TYR A 86 -7.38 1.46 10.77
C TYR A 86 -8.44 0.60 11.48
N ARG A 87 -9.69 0.80 11.14
CA ARG A 87 -10.76 0.03 11.78
C ARG A 87 -10.63 -1.45 11.48
N MET A 88 -10.27 -1.79 10.26
CA MET A 88 -10.07 -3.18 9.90
C MET A 88 -8.90 -3.79 10.65
N ILE A 89 -7.80 -3.02 10.78
CA ILE A 89 -6.64 -3.47 11.52
C ILE A 89 -7.04 -3.84 12.94
N ARG A 90 -7.81 -2.99 13.59
CA ARG A 90 -8.24 -3.25 14.95
C ARG A 90 -9.25 -4.40 15.03
N GLU A 91 -10.18 -4.42 14.11
CA GLU A 91 -11.24 -5.42 14.11
C GLU A 91 -10.68 -6.84 13.99
N TYR A 92 -9.71 -7.03 13.12
CA TYR A 92 -9.16 -8.35 12.86
C TYR A 92 -7.82 -8.58 13.53
N ARG A 93 -7.44 -7.68 14.43
CA ARG A 93 -6.23 -7.82 15.23
C ARG A 93 -5.00 -8.06 14.38
N ILE A 94 -4.84 -7.23 13.36
CA ILE A 94 -3.69 -7.28 12.49
C ILE A 94 -2.60 -6.47 13.17
N ASP A 95 -1.58 -7.16 13.68
CA ASP A 95 -0.56 -6.52 14.49
C ASP A 95 0.72 -6.44 13.71
N LEU A 96 1.17 -5.23 13.40
CA LEU A 96 2.36 -5.02 12.62
C LEU A 96 3.35 -4.17 13.40
N ALA A 97 4.60 -4.61 13.43
CA ALA A 97 5.67 -3.83 14.05
C ALA A 97 6.22 -2.78 13.09
N ALA A 98 6.02 -2.95 11.80
CA ALA A 98 6.56 -2.05 10.79
C ALA A 98 5.72 -2.14 9.53
N THR A 99 5.98 -1.24 8.59
CA THR A 99 5.32 -1.30 7.28
C THR A 99 5.73 -2.57 6.56
N VAL A 100 4.77 -3.24 5.95
CA VAL A 100 5.04 -4.47 5.19
C VAL A 100 4.56 -4.30 3.76
N LYS A 101 5.16 -5.05 2.84
CA LYS A 101 4.71 -5.14 1.47
C LYS A 101 4.15 -6.54 1.23
N PHE A 102 3.39 -6.68 0.16
CA PHE A 102 2.74 -7.95 -0.15
C PHE A 102 3.28 -8.51 -1.45
N PRO A 103 4.33 -9.32 -1.40
CA PRO A 103 4.94 -9.85 -2.63
C PRO A 103 4.01 -10.76 -3.43
N ASP A 104 3.04 -11.38 -2.76
CA ASP A 104 2.11 -12.27 -3.42
C ASP A 104 0.79 -11.61 -3.76
N ALA A 105 0.74 -10.28 -3.72
CA ALA A 105 -0.50 -9.57 -4.06
C ALA A 105 -0.89 -9.85 -5.50
N ASP A 106 -2.18 -10.07 -5.73
CA ASP A 106 -2.67 -10.26 -7.08
C ASP A 106 -4.09 -9.71 -7.18
N ILE A 107 -4.57 -9.61 -8.41
CA ILE A 107 -5.93 -9.17 -8.67
C ILE A 107 -6.67 -10.36 -9.26
N ASP A 108 -7.76 -10.78 -8.61
CA ASP A 108 -8.47 -11.97 -9.07
C ASP A 108 -9.40 -11.64 -10.24
N GLU A 109 -10.12 -12.64 -10.72
CA GLU A 109 -10.97 -12.46 -11.89
C GLU A 109 -12.15 -11.54 -11.63
N ASP A 110 -12.48 -11.29 -10.38
CA ASP A 110 -13.52 -10.34 -10.03
C ASP A 110 -12.98 -8.94 -9.82
N GLY A 111 -11.70 -8.73 -10.06
CA GLY A 111 -11.08 -7.43 -9.89
C GLY A 111 -10.73 -7.08 -8.46
N ILE A 112 -10.71 -8.05 -7.56
CA ILE A 112 -10.39 -7.82 -6.16
C ILE A 112 -8.90 -7.98 -5.95
N LEU A 113 -8.27 -6.96 -5.38
CA LEU A 113 -6.86 -7.00 -5.02
C LEU A 113 -6.73 -7.80 -3.73
N ARG A 114 -5.94 -8.85 -3.74
CA ARG A 114 -5.76 -9.74 -2.60
C ARG A 114 -4.39 -9.59 -2.00
N LEU A 115 -4.34 -9.41 -0.68
CA LEU A 115 -3.12 -9.21 0.07
C LEU A 115 -3.03 -10.30 1.14
N ASP A 116 -1.97 -11.11 1.08
CA ASP A 116 -1.82 -12.23 2.01
C ASP A 116 -0.90 -11.80 3.17
N LEU A 117 -1.47 -11.72 4.36
CA LEU A 117 -0.73 -11.29 5.53
C LEU A 117 0.36 -12.30 5.94
N ARG A 118 0.19 -13.55 5.56
CA ARG A 118 1.15 -14.58 5.94
C ARG A 118 2.46 -14.49 5.17
N THR A 119 2.43 -13.85 3.99
CA THR A 119 3.63 -13.69 3.18
C THR A 119 4.11 -12.24 3.14
N ALA A 120 3.53 -11.37 3.94
CA ALA A 120 3.92 -9.97 3.98
C ALA A 120 5.36 -9.85 4.47
N GLN A 121 6.09 -8.90 3.91
CA GLN A 121 7.51 -8.71 4.19
C GLN A 121 7.84 -7.26 4.46
N ILE A 122 8.87 -7.02 5.27
CA ILE A 122 9.35 -5.66 5.49
C ILE A 122 10.22 -5.29 4.29
N PRO A 123 9.95 -4.15 3.63
CA PRO A 123 10.73 -3.76 2.46
C PRO A 123 12.19 -3.49 2.84
N LEU A 124 13.10 -4.17 2.17
CA LEU A 124 14.51 -4.02 2.44
C LEU A 124 15.02 -2.62 2.17
N ARG A 125 14.55 -2.02 1.11
CA ARG A 125 14.99 -0.70 0.72
C ARG A 125 14.73 0.34 1.79
N VAL A 126 13.54 0.35 2.36
CA VAL A 126 13.19 1.29 3.41
C VAL A 126 14.03 1.03 4.65
N LYS A 127 14.20 -0.23 4.99
CA LYS A 127 14.96 -0.61 6.16
C LYS A 127 16.40 -0.17 6.05
N ASN A 128 17.04 -0.38 4.91
CA ASN A 128 18.44 0.00 4.74
C ASN A 128 18.61 1.51 4.80
N HIS A 129 17.71 2.25 4.19
CA HIS A 129 17.79 3.69 4.17
C HIS A 129 17.68 4.25 5.60
N ARG A 130 16.77 3.73 6.37
CA ARG A 130 16.61 4.18 7.73
C ARG A 130 17.80 3.85 8.60
N SER A 131 18.36 2.67 8.44
CA SER A 131 19.51 2.27 9.21
C SER A 131 20.68 3.21 9.00
N ASN A 132 20.89 3.64 7.78
CA ASN A 132 21.98 4.57 7.50
C ASN A 132 21.76 5.89 8.19
N ARG A 133 20.56 6.41 8.16
CA ARG A 133 20.29 7.67 8.83
C ARG A 133 20.48 7.57 10.33
N ASP A 134 19.99 6.52 10.91
CA ASP A 134 20.10 6.34 12.34
C ASP A 134 21.55 6.27 12.76
N ARG A 135 22.39 5.59 12.00
CA ARG A 135 23.79 5.50 12.35
C ARG A 135 24.47 6.85 12.26
N GLN A 136 24.13 7.66 11.27
CA GLN A 136 24.70 8.98 11.16
C GLN A 136 24.31 9.85 12.34
N MET A 137 23.08 9.77 12.76
CA MET A 137 22.64 10.56 13.87
C MET A 137 23.34 10.12 15.16
N GLN A 138 23.52 8.84 15.34
CA GLN A 138 24.20 8.35 16.51
C GLN A 138 25.66 8.77 16.55
N SER A 139 26.33 8.79 15.42
CA SER A 139 27.72 9.16 15.43
C SER A 139 27.90 10.63 15.67
N SER A 140 26.95 11.46 15.34
CA SER A 140 27.09 12.87 15.65
C SER A 140 26.68 13.19 17.07
N GLY A 141 26.01 12.32 17.71
CA GLY A 141 25.62 12.52 19.07
C GLY A 141 26.68 12.02 20.02
#